data_e0315fcbfc78f46d4f1d68a069a53f1e
#
_entry.id   e0315fcbfc78f46d4f1d68a069a53f1e
#
_cell.length_a   1.000
_cell.length_b   1.000
_cell.length_c   1.000
_cell.angle_alpha   90.00
_cell.angle_beta   90.00
_cell.angle_gamma   90.00
#
_symmetry.space_group_name_H-M   'P 1'
#
loop_
_entity.id
_entity.type
_entity.pdbx_description
1 polymer ?
#
loop_
_entity_poly.entity_id
_entity_poly.type
_entity_poly.pdbx_seq_one_letter_code
_entity_poly.pdbx_strand_id
1 'polypeptide(L)'
;MRKNVAKKVMCAALAAATTATAFAGCGGSQSSNTIRFFLGGTNSQMEMYYKLTDTFNETYGKENGIKVNAVEMLAGTDITALLGSSNAPDVMMVSDDTYKKYVIGGYFSDISDIKETYTDIELGDIAATAINRLYYDTKTNTSNTADPLYALPMDSCPTALYYNVGLMEKAGIIVISVDEEDLDRWNNNEIADKRGKKKSDYAKLNGVTVPKKGYFRSKSPYYFSELSDGWSMPSEDEVLVFNNRIAMNWDEVEDLAMYFSEAYNPGTNGKSKWGTTYGYFTETWFNYGWTVGGDCLYDLTGKGDWNFGLLDPNPNYIVKEGKTFTGRTGTVYQAGETIAFYDKMQADENEVLVPDNYGDYERANGGKAGIWTKITEEMEKGDDSALSELPSTRTAFKRYLKLCISKDAFVEDSKGLNISPSPAKILDINPIYKQFYTGDILCFVGESILMQEIAQYADEYGCKWDVAPLVRYKEYVDPADPYCDETVAEGTLSGHSRNTNMGVNSRSKKQEAAKKFVKWACGLEGQKVKANCGFFPSQPSLKDELKFTGSYTPANVNVFAEALEYQRPGDWWYMPNTLWVEAWCRDLNDNVRNGKKTFDQWYVNAIKATNTSLEKYKEYER
;
A
#
# COMPACT_ATOMS: atom_id res chain seq x y z
N MET A 1 39.80 -4.83 -23.17
CA MET A 1 38.72 -5.77 -23.53
C MET A 1 38.95 -7.23 -23.06
N ARG A 2 40.16 -7.80 -23.05
CA ARG A 2 40.39 -9.20 -22.63
C ARG A 2 40.28 -9.50 -21.12
N LYS A 3 40.48 -8.52 -20.22
CA LYS A 3 40.37 -8.72 -18.76
C LYS A 3 38.93 -8.83 -18.22
N ASN A 4 37.96 -8.24 -18.94
CA ASN A 4 36.55 -8.29 -18.50
C ASN A 4 35.83 -9.57 -18.93
N VAL A 5 36.31 -10.26 -19.95
CA VAL A 5 35.74 -11.54 -20.39
C VAL A 5 36.17 -12.65 -19.44
N ALA A 6 37.39 -12.61 -18.91
CA ALA A 6 37.87 -13.60 -17.94
C ALA A 6 37.11 -13.53 -16.59
N LYS A 7 36.73 -12.32 -16.14
CA LYS A 7 35.91 -12.17 -14.91
C LYS A 7 34.48 -12.68 -15.08
N LYS A 8 33.85 -12.45 -16.24
CA LYS A 8 32.51 -12.96 -16.53
C LYS A 8 32.46 -14.48 -16.67
N VAL A 9 33.49 -15.08 -17.24
CA VAL A 9 33.61 -16.56 -17.35
C VAL A 9 33.89 -17.18 -15.98
N MET A 10 34.66 -16.52 -15.11
CA MET A 10 34.94 -17.02 -13.77
C MET A 10 33.69 -16.95 -12.84
N CYS A 11 32.84 -15.90 -12.95
CA CYS A 11 31.59 -15.82 -12.24
C CYS A 11 30.56 -16.88 -12.72
N ALA A 12 30.50 -17.14 -14.03
CA ALA A 12 29.65 -18.19 -14.57
C ALA A 12 30.12 -19.61 -14.19
N ALA A 13 31.44 -19.81 -14.06
CA ALA A 13 31.99 -21.10 -13.61
C ALA A 13 31.82 -21.34 -12.11
N LEU A 14 31.84 -20.27 -11.26
CA LEU A 14 31.52 -20.40 -9.84
C LEU A 14 30.01 -20.67 -9.62
N ALA A 15 29.13 -20.02 -10.39
CA ALA A 15 27.69 -20.28 -10.31
C ALA A 15 27.33 -21.71 -10.75
N ALA A 16 28.03 -22.25 -11.77
CA ALA A 16 27.82 -23.64 -12.21
C ALA A 16 28.42 -24.67 -11.22
N ALA A 17 29.48 -24.33 -10.49
CA ALA A 17 30.07 -25.21 -9.49
C ALA A 17 29.25 -25.27 -8.19
N THR A 18 28.60 -24.18 -7.79
CA THR A 18 27.71 -24.15 -6.61
C THR A 18 26.38 -24.87 -6.86
N THR A 19 25.83 -24.82 -8.10
CA THR A 19 24.63 -25.59 -8.46
C THR A 19 24.88 -27.11 -8.55
N ALA A 20 26.07 -27.53 -8.97
CA ALA A 20 26.41 -28.95 -9.03
C ALA A 20 26.63 -29.58 -7.64
N THR A 21 27.11 -28.82 -6.65
CA THR A 21 27.27 -29.30 -5.27
C THR A 21 25.97 -29.34 -4.48
N ALA A 22 24.96 -28.53 -4.82
CA ALA A 22 23.63 -28.59 -4.19
C ALA A 22 22.84 -29.86 -4.60
N PHE A 23 23.14 -30.46 -5.76
CA PHE A 23 22.46 -31.68 -6.24
C PHE A 23 23.22 -32.98 -5.95
N ALA A 24 24.51 -32.93 -5.61
CA ALA A 24 25.33 -34.13 -5.38
C ALA A 24 25.47 -34.56 -3.92
N GLY A 25 24.83 -33.85 -2.97
CA GLY A 25 25.02 -34.04 -1.53
C GLY A 25 23.90 -34.79 -0.79
N CYS A 26 23.08 -35.61 -1.42
CA CYS A 26 22.00 -36.32 -0.73
C CYS A 26 22.06 -37.85 -0.87
N GLY A 27 23.10 -38.45 -0.32
CA GLY A 27 23.15 -39.87 0.05
C GLY A 27 23.23 -40.11 1.56
N GLY A 28 23.07 -39.09 2.40
CA GLY A 28 22.96 -39.23 3.85
C GLY A 28 21.50 -39.28 4.30
N SER A 29 21.11 -40.19 5.17
CA SER A 29 19.81 -40.19 5.83
C SER A 29 19.55 -38.82 6.45
N GLN A 30 18.72 -37.99 5.79
CA GLN A 30 18.23 -36.75 6.40
C GLN A 30 17.53 -37.14 7.71
N SER A 31 17.90 -36.49 8.82
CA SER A 31 17.17 -36.67 10.08
C SER A 31 15.67 -36.46 9.79
N SER A 32 14.81 -37.23 10.41
CA SER A 32 13.35 -37.18 10.19
C SER A 32 12.75 -35.78 10.32
N ASN A 33 13.44 -34.84 10.95
CA ASN A 33 13.00 -33.49 11.26
C ASN A 33 13.75 -32.38 10.50
N THR A 34 14.47 -32.68 9.42
CA THR A 34 15.03 -31.63 8.55
C THR A 34 13.96 -31.18 7.56
N ILE A 35 13.46 -29.94 7.69
CA ILE A 35 12.47 -29.36 6.80
C ILE A 35 13.14 -28.53 5.70
N ARG A 36 12.50 -28.45 4.55
CA ARG A 36 12.92 -27.63 3.40
C ARG A 36 12.04 -26.39 3.36
N PHE A 37 12.66 -25.23 3.44
CA PHE A 37 12.02 -23.94 3.37
C PHE A 37 12.37 -23.26 2.05
N PHE A 38 11.39 -23.05 1.18
CA PHE A 38 11.57 -22.33 -0.08
C PHE A 38 11.28 -20.86 0.11
N LEU A 39 12.22 -20.04 -0.34
CA LEU A 39 12.22 -18.60 -0.18
C LEU A 39 12.71 -17.89 -1.46
N GLY A 40 12.30 -16.65 -1.61
CA GLY A 40 12.69 -15.78 -2.73
C GLY A 40 12.50 -14.32 -2.33
N GLY A 41 13.22 -13.42 -2.99
CA GLY A 41 13.17 -12.00 -2.71
C GLY A 41 14.37 -11.25 -3.28
N THR A 42 14.55 -9.99 -2.87
CA THR A 42 15.76 -9.20 -3.16
C THR A 42 16.95 -9.76 -2.38
N ASN A 43 18.17 -9.32 -2.72
CA ASN A 43 19.37 -9.76 -2.01
C ASN A 43 19.29 -9.48 -0.50
N SER A 44 18.83 -8.30 -0.12
CA SER A 44 18.69 -7.91 1.28
C SER A 44 17.66 -8.78 2.02
N GLN A 45 16.55 -9.12 1.35
CA GLN A 45 15.56 -10.06 1.89
C GLN A 45 16.14 -11.46 2.06
N MET A 46 16.89 -11.94 1.07
CA MET A 46 17.54 -13.25 1.12
C MET A 46 18.51 -13.35 2.30
N GLU A 47 19.35 -12.32 2.53
CA GLU A 47 20.25 -12.25 3.67
C GLU A 47 19.48 -12.33 5.00
N MET A 48 18.36 -11.61 5.12
CA MET A 48 17.48 -11.67 6.29
C MET A 48 16.90 -13.06 6.50
N TYR A 49 16.40 -13.72 5.45
CA TYR A 49 15.83 -15.07 5.57
C TYR A 49 16.89 -16.14 5.93
N TYR A 50 18.10 -16.02 5.41
CA TYR A 50 19.21 -16.88 5.85
C TYR A 50 19.52 -16.65 7.33
N LYS A 51 19.60 -15.39 7.75
CA LYS A 51 19.81 -15.05 9.17
C LYS A 51 18.71 -15.61 10.08
N LEU A 52 17.45 -15.50 9.64
CA LEU A 52 16.28 -16.07 10.32
C LEU A 52 16.44 -17.60 10.47
N THR A 53 16.77 -18.29 9.37
CA THR A 53 16.93 -19.74 9.33
C THR A 53 18.07 -20.20 10.19
N ASP A 54 19.21 -19.52 10.15
CA ASP A 54 20.39 -19.84 10.97
C ASP A 54 20.09 -19.64 12.46
N THR A 55 19.43 -18.53 12.80
CA THR A 55 19.03 -18.27 14.20
C THR A 55 18.08 -19.35 14.73
N PHE A 56 17.07 -19.75 13.94
CA PHE A 56 16.21 -20.88 14.29
C PHE A 56 17.01 -22.16 14.53
N ASN A 57 17.91 -22.52 13.62
CA ASN A 57 18.73 -23.72 13.69
C ASN A 57 19.69 -23.75 14.89
N GLU A 58 20.18 -22.58 15.32
CA GLU A 58 21.10 -22.43 16.44
C GLU A 58 20.38 -22.38 17.81
N THR A 59 19.10 -22.00 17.83
CA THR A 59 18.30 -21.82 19.04
C THR A 59 17.20 -22.89 19.13
N TYR A 60 15.94 -22.51 18.90
CA TYR A 60 14.76 -23.36 19.05
C TYR A 60 14.87 -24.68 18.26
N GLY A 61 15.36 -24.62 17.04
CA GLY A 61 15.54 -25.81 16.20
C GLY A 61 16.50 -26.82 16.81
N LYS A 62 17.63 -26.35 17.36
CA LYS A 62 18.62 -27.20 18.05
C LYS A 62 18.05 -27.87 19.31
N GLU A 63 17.33 -27.12 20.13
CA GLU A 63 16.72 -27.61 21.37
C GLU A 63 15.62 -28.65 21.08
N ASN A 64 14.91 -28.51 19.99
CA ASN A 64 13.79 -29.38 19.60
C ASN A 64 14.14 -30.45 18.54
N GLY A 65 15.42 -30.56 18.15
CA GLY A 65 15.88 -31.52 17.16
C GLY A 65 15.31 -31.28 15.76
N ILE A 66 14.98 -30.03 15.43
CA ILE A 66 14.47 -29.60 14.12
C ILE A 66 15.57 -28.83 13.40
N LYS A 67 15.75 -29.13 12.10
CA LYS A 67 16.66 -28.38 11.23
C LYS A 67 15.91 -27.83 10.03
N VAL A 68 16.13 -26.56 9.72
CA VAL A 68 15.60 -25.91 8.52
C VAL A 68 16.71 -25.79 7.48
N ASN A 69 16.42 -26.20 6.27
CA ASN A 69 17.28 -26.02 5.09
C ASN A 69 16.60 -25.02 4.16
N ALA A 70 17.13 -23.81 4.11
CA ALA A 70 16.68 -22.75 3.23
C ALA A 70 17.11 -23.06 1.78
N VAL A 71 16.17 -22.94 0.84
CA VAL A 71 16.39 -23.19 -0.58
C VAL A 71 15.86 -21.99 -1.37
N GLU A 72 16.76 -21.33 -2.07
CA GLU A 72 16.40 -20.20 -2.93
C GLU A 72 15.63 -20.66 -4.15
N MET A 73 14.51 -20.00 -4.43
CA MET A 73 13.76 -20.19 -5.67
C MET A 73 14.33 -19.27 -6.76
N LEU A 74 14.63 -19.86 -7.90
CA LEU A 74 14.98 -19.06 -9.08
C LEU A 74 13.73 -18.31 -9.59
N ALA A 75 13.92 -17.07 -10.03
CA ALA A 75 12.87 -16.28 -10.64
C ALA A 75 12.20 -17.06 -11.80
N GLY A 76 10.88 -17.09 -11.83
CA GLY A 76 10.11 -17.83 -12.83
C GLY A 76 9.94 -19.32 -12.56
N THR A 77 10.36 -19.84 -11.39
CA THR A 77 10.11 -21.24 -11.01
C THR A 77 8.61 -21.48 -10.84
N ASP A 78 8.05 -22.44 -11.56
CA ASP A 78 6.69 -22.92 -11.32
C ASP A 78 6.66 -23.79 -10.05
N ILE A 79 6.27 -23.16 -8.95
CA ILE A 79 6.19 -23.83 -7.65
C ILE A 79 5.13 -24.95 -7.66
N THR A 80 4.08 -24.82 -8.49
CA THR A 80 2.99 -25.80 -8.58
C THR A 80 3.52 -27.17 -9.06
N ALA A 81 4.42 -27.17 -10.05
CA ALA A 81 5.07 -28.38 -10.53
C ALA A 81 5.96 -29.04 -9.47
N LEU A 82 6.59 -28.23 -8.62
CA LEU A 82 7.43 -28.72 -7.52
C LEU A 82 6.63 -29.35 -6.38
N LEU A 83 5.44 -28.81 -6.07
CA LEU A 83 4.62 -29.24 -4.93
C LEU A 83 4.18 -30.70 -4.99
N GLY A 84 4.11 -31.28 -6.19
CA GLY A 84 3.81 -32.70 -6.41
C GLY A 84 5.03 -33.62 -6.43
N SER A 85 6.25 -33.07 -6.35
CA SER A 85 7.50 -33.83 -6.51
C SER A 85 8.11 -34.27 -5.18
N SER A 86 9.09 -35.19 -5.23
CA SER A 86 9.91 -35.56 -4.07
C SER A 86 10.79 -34.43 -3.55
N ASN A 87 10.92 -33.37 -4.35
CA ASN A 87 11.68 -32.18 -4.03
C ASN A 87 10.81 -31.02 -3.52
N ALA A 88 9.54 -31.28 -3.25
CA ALA A 88 8.61 -30.27 -2.73
C ALA A 88 9.13 -29.63 -1.42
N PRO A 89 8.89 -28.33 -1.20
CA PRO A 89 9.16 -27.70 0.08
C PRO A 89 8.22 -28.25 1.17
N ASP A 90 8.70 -28.27 2.41
CA ASP A 90 7.86 -28.49 3.59
C ASP A 90 7.17 -27.19 4.03
N VAL A 91 7.87 -26.06 3.88
CA VAL A 91 7.37 -24.70 4.14
C VAL A 91 7.69 -23.81 2.94
N MET A 92 6.76 -22.98 2.56
CA MET A 92 6.92 -22.04 1.46
C MET A 92 6.36 -20.66 1.76
N MET A 93 6.92 -19.67 1.10
CA MET A 93 6.42 -18.30 1.13
C MET A 93 5.56 -18.04 -0.11
N VAL A 94 4.46 -17.34 0.09
CA VAL A 94 3.55 -16.91 -0.97
C VAL A 94 3.07 -15.49 -0.69
N SER A 95 2.91 -14.71 -1.76
CA SER A 95 2.29 -13.41 -1.69
C SER A 95 0.76 -13.52 -1.66
N ASP A 96 0.08 -12.45 -1.23
CA ASP A 96 -1.38 -12.40 -1.14
C ASP A 96 -2.06 -12.77 -2.48
N ASP A 97 -1.52 -12.30 -3.60
CA ASP A 97 -2.05 -12.51 -4.94
C ASP A 97 -2.08 -13.98 -5.38
N THR A 98 -1.26 -14.82 -4.78
CA THR A 98 -1.20 -16.25 -5.08
C THR A 98 -1.75 -17.14 -3.95
N TYR A 99 -1.97 -16.59 -2.77
CA TYR A 99 -2.35 -17.33 -1.57
C TYR A 99 -3.59 -18.20 -1.76
N LYS A 100 -4.72 -17.61 -2.18
CA LYS A 100 -5.98 -18.36 -2.36
C LYS A 100 -5.88 -19.44 -3.41
N LYS A 101 -5.16 -19.20 -4.51
CA LYS A 101 -4.89 -20.21 -5.52
C LYS A 101 -4.26 -21.47 -4.93
N TYR A 102 -3.30 -21.29 -4.01
CA TYR A 102 -2.65 -22.44 -3.37
C TYR A 102 -3.53 -23.11 -2.33
N VAL A 103 -4.36 -22.34 -1.60
CA VAL A 103 -5.35 -22.92 -0.66
C VAL A 103 -6.39 -23.75 -1.42
N ILE A 104 -7.01 -23.20 -2.47
CA ILE A 104 -8.00 -23.89 -3.31
C ILE A 104 -7.39 -25.14 -3.96
N GLY A 105 -6.13 -25.08 -4.39
CA GLY A 105 -5.39 -26.23 -4.91
C GLY A 105 -5.06 -27.31 -3.88
N GLY A 106 -5.40 -27.09 -2.60
CA GLY A 106 -5.13 -28.05 -1.51
C GLY A 106 -3.65 -28.20 -1.18
N TYR A 107 -2.83 -27.19 -1.48
CA TYR A 107 -1.38 -27.25 -1.26
C TYR A 107 -0.97 -26.85 0.14
N PHE A 108 -1.81 -26.13 0.89
CA PHE A 108 -1.55 -25.72 2.27
C PHE A 108 -2.31 -26.60 3.26
N SER A 109 -1.65 -26.90 4.38
CA SER A 109 -2.27 -27.51 5.55
C SER A 109 -3.10 -26.49 6.30
N ASP A 110 -4.23 -26.92 6.84
CA ASP A 110 -4.94 -26.19 7.86
C ASP A 110 -4.05 -26.06 9.11
N ILE A 111 -3.88 -24.83 9.57
CA ILE A 111 -3.10 -24.48 10.76
C ILE A 111 -3.96 -23.66 11.75
N SER A 112 -5.28 -23.79 11.71
CA SER A 112 -6.20 -23.05 12.57
C SER A 112 -5.89 -23.22 14.07
N ASP A 113 -5.33 -24.37 14.44
CA ASP A 113 -4.91 -24.72 15.80
C ASP A 113 -3.57 -24.10 16.23
N ILE A 114 -2.89 -23.35 15.35
CA ILE A 114 -1.51 -22.90 15.59
C ILE A 114 -1.39 -21.91 16.78
N LYS A 115 -2.48 -21.20 17.08
CA LYS A 115 -2.53 -20.27 18.21
C LYS A 115 -2.48 -20.99 19.55
N GLU A 116 -3.18 -22.13 19.65
CA GLU A 116 -3.36 -22.92 20.86
C GLU A 116 -2.30 -24.03 21.00
N THR A 117 -1.66 -24.44 19.91
CA THR A 117 -0.60 -25.46 19.88
C THR A 117 0.79 -24.82 20.01
N TYR A 118 1.79 -25.63 20.41
CA TYR A 118 3.19 -25.19 20.56
C TYR A 118 3.31 -23.95 21.45
N THR A 119 2.80 -24.05 22.68
CA THR A 119 2.69 -22.94 23.66
C THR A 119 4.04 -22.43 24.15
N ASP A 120 5.13 -23.14 23.86
CA ASP A 120 6.51 -22.73 24.06
C ASP A 120 7.03 -21.73 23.01
N ILE A 121 6.23 -21.45 21.95
CA ILE A 121 6.50 -20.45 20.93
C ILE A 121 5.47 -19.33 21.04
N GLU A 122 5.94 -18.13 21.33
CA GLU A 122 5.09 -16.95 21.46
C GLU A 122 4.81 -16.33 20.08
N LEU A 123 3.52 -16.26 19.70
CA LEU A 123 3.12 -15.73 18.40
C LEU A 123 3.14 -14.19 18.38
N GLY A 124 2.90 -13.53 19.53
CA GLY A 124 2.87 -12.07 19.63
C GLY A 124 1.58 -11.42 19.17
N ASP A 125 1.65 -10.11 18.96
CA ASP A 125 0.55 -9.23 18.59
C ASP A 125 0.47 -8.98 17.08
N ILE A 126 0.44 -10.05 16.28
CA ILE A 126 0.29 -9.92 14.82
C ILE A 126 -0.89 -9.01 14.50
N ALA A 127 -0.66 -7.98 13.67
CA ALA A 127 -1.70 -7.03 13.28
C ALA A 127 -2.92 -7.75 12.68
N ALA A 128 -4.12 -7.40 13.15
CA ALA A 128 -5.36 -8.03 12.70
C ALA A 128 -5.55 -7.91 11.19
N THR A 129 -5.25 -6.77 10.61
CA THR A 129 -5.28 -6.53 9.16
C THR A 129 -4.36 -7.44 8.36
N ALA A 130 -3.27 -7.92 8.96
CA ALA A 130 -2.33 -8.83 8.32
C ALA A 130 -2.81 -10.29 8.39
N ILE A 131 -3.30 -10.75 9.56
CA ILE A 131 -3.68 -12.16 9.73
C ILE A 131 -5.10 -12.46 9.26
N ASN A 132 -6.06 -11.53 9.41
CA ASN A 132 -7.46 -11.79 9.10
C ASN A 132 -7.69 -12.14 7.62
N ARG A 133 -6.89 -11.60 6.72
CA ARG A 133 -6.93 -11.92 5.28
C ARG A 133 -6.52 -13.36 4.93
N LEU A 134 -5.94 -14.10 5.88
CA LEU A 134 -5.45 -15.47 5.67
C LEU A 134 -6.42 -16.56 6.14
N TYR A 135 -7.53 -16.16 6.76
CA TYR A 135 -8.65 -17.07 6.98
C TYR A 135 -9.43 -17.25 5.68
N TYR A 136 -9.75 -18.48 5.33
CA TYR A 136 -10.48 -18.74 4.09
C TYR A 136 -11.20 -20.10 4.10
N ASP A 137 -12.50 -20.09 3.84
CA ASP A 137 -13.27 -21.30 3.57
C ASP A 137 -13.43 -21.51 2.06
N THR A 138 -12.83 -22.57 1.54
CA THR A 138 -12.89 -22.93 0.11
C THR A 138 -14.26 -23.39 -0.36
N LYS A 139 -15.19 -23.74 0.56
CA LYS A 139 -16.54 -24.20 0.23
C LYS A 139 -17.52 -23.05 0.07
N THR A 140 -17.39 -22.05 0.93
CA THR A 140 -18.27 -20.87 0.95
C THR A 140 -17.65 -19.67 0.21
N ASN A 141 -16.35 -19.74 -0.10
CA ASN A 141 -15.55 -18.66 -0.67
C ASN A 141 -15.55 -17.40 0.21
N THR A 142 -15.57 -17.61 1.53
CA THR A 142 -15.56 -16.53 2.54
C THR A 142 -14.20 -16.37 3.20
N SER A 143 -13.94 -15.20 3.78
CA SER A 143 -12.72 -14.86 4.52
C SER A 143 -13.08 -14.21 5.85
N ASN A 144 -13.53 -15.01 6.80
CA ASN A 144 -13.89 -14.58 8.14
C ASN A 144 -12.96 -15.22 9.17
N THR A 145 -12.80 -14.61 10.32
CA THR A 145 -11.93 -15.13 11.39
C THR A 145 -12.37 -16.47 11.98
N ALA A 146 -13.57 -16.93 11.66
CA ALA A 146 -14.08 -18.26 11.99
C ALA A 146 -13.75 -19.33 10.94
N ASP A 147 -13.26 -18.92 9.77
CA ASP A 147 -12.87 -19.82 8.69
C ASP A 147 -11.49 -20.45 8.98
N PRO A 148 -11.11 -21.54 8.28
CA PRO A 148 -9.79 -22.14 8.44
C PRO A 148 -8.64 -21.19 8.12
N LEU A 149 -7.53 -21.31 8.86
CA LEU A 149 -6.28 -20.57 8.66
C LEU A 149 -5.23 -21.47 7.99
N TYR A 150 -4.60 -20.99 6.90
CA TYR A 150 -3.65 -21.80 6.13
C TYR A 150 -2.21 -21.25 6.11
N ALA A 151 -1.99 -20.02 6.56
CA ALA A 151 -0.67 -19.41 6.62
C ALA A 151 -0.59 -18.39 7.74
N LEU A 152 0.64 -17.97 8.10
CA LEU A 152 0.89 -16.81 8.95
C LEU A 152 1.62 -15.73 8.15
N PRO A 153 1.40 -14.43 8.44
CA PRO A 153 2.10 -13.35 7.76
C PRO A 153 3.57 -13.31 8.21
N MET A 154 4.49 -13.52 7.28
CA MET A 154 5.92 -13.33 7.49
C MET A 154 6.30 -11.87 7.34
N ASP A 155 5.80 -11.25 6.28
CA ASP A 155 5.96 -9.82 6.01
C ASP A 155 4.59 -9.17 5.93
N SER A 156 4.42 -8.06 6.62
CA SER A 156 3.35 -7.10 6.40
C SER A 156 3.99 -5.82 5.90
N CYS A 157 3.63 -5.42 4.69
CA CYS A 157 4.25 -4.29 4.00
C CYS A 157 3.25 -3.14 3.85
N PRO A 158 2.94 -2.42 4.94
CA PRO A 158 2.15 -1.20 4.84
C PRO A 158 2.87 -0.16 3.99
N THR A 159 2.12 0.77 3.42
CA THR A 159 2.64 1.87 2.61
C THR A 159 2.67 3.18 3.38
N ALA A 160 3.65 4.02 3.07
CA ALA A 160 3.77 5.38 3.57
C ALA A 160 4.33 6.30 2.47
N LEU A 161 4.30 7.58 2.72
CA LEU A 161 4.93 8.59 1.87
C LEU A 161 6.40 8.75 2.27
N TYR A 162 7.32 8.26 1.44
CA TYR A 162 8.75 8.54 1.57
C TYR A 162 9.04 9.93 1.05
N TYR A 163 9.83 10.72 1.77
CA TYR A 163 10.23 12.05 1.34
C TYR A 163 11.70 12.36 1.64
N ASN A 164 12.33 13.18 0.80
CA ASN A 164 13.74 13.55 0.92
C ASN A 164 13.87 14.82 1.78
N VAL A 165 14.28 14.62 3.02
CA VAL A 165 14.49 15.69 4.01
C VAL A 165 15.52 16.72 3.52
N GLY A 166 16.62 16.24 2.94
CA GLY A 166 17.72 17.11 2.48
C GLY A 166 17.29 18.04 1.35
N LEU A 167 16.43 17.56 0.42
CA LEU A 167 15.87 18.38 -0.64
C LEU A 167 14.89 19.41 -0.09
N MET A 168 14.02 19.05 0.88
CA MET A 168 13.12 19.98 1.54
C MET A 168 13.88 21.09 2.27
N GLU A 169 14.89 20.73 3.07
CA GLU A 169 15.73 21.69 3.79
C GLU A 169 16.47 22.63 2.82
N LYS A 170 17.03 22.11 1.73
CA LYS A 170 17.68 22.89 0.67
C LYS A 170 16.71 23.88 0.01
N ALA A 171 15.45 23.52 -0.14
CA ALA A 171 14.40 24.36 -0.70
C ALA A 171 13.82 25.38 0.33
N GLY A 172 14.32 25.37 1.55
CA GLY A 172 13.88 26.28 2.61
C GLY A 172 12.61 25.87 3.33
N ILE A 173 12.13 24.64 3.12
CA ILE A 173 10.99 24.08 3.84
C ILE A 173 11.43 23.66 5.24
N ILE A 174 10.69 24.09 6.23
CA ILE A 174 10.88 23.71 7.62
C ILE A 174 10.15 22.38 7.84
N VAL A 175 10.90 21.32 8.13
CA VAL A 175 10.34 20.01 8.46
C VAL A 175 10.13 19.94 9.96
N ILE A 176 8.90 19.67 10.40
CA ILE A 176 8.53 19.44 11.79
C ILE A 176 7.89 18.06 11.96
N SER A 177 7.84 17.57 13.21
CA SER A 177 7.29 16.25 13.55
C SER A 177 6.39 16.38 14.78
N VAL A 178 5.18 16.92 14.59
CA VAL A 178 4.23 17.24 15.66
C VAL A 178 2.90 16.56 15.37
N ASP A 179 2.42 15.75 16.32
CA ASP A 179 1.09 15.15 16.21
C ASP A 179 0.01 16.25 16.23
N GLU A 180 -1.10 16.01 15.57
CA GLU A 180 -2.14 17.02 15.36
C GLU A 180 -2.68 17.58 16.68
N GLU A 181 -2.91 16.71 17.66
CA GLU A 181 -3.38 17.08 19.00
C GLU A 181 -2.36 17.88 19.81
N ASP A 182 -1.08 17.79 19.51
CA ASP A 182 0.01 18.47 20.21
C ASP A 182 0.42 19.80 19.55
N LEU A 183 -0.14 20.12 18.37
CA LEU A 183 0.34 21.25 17.55
C LEU A 183 0.16 22.61 18.24
N ASP A 184 -0.94 22.82 18.98
CA ASP A 184 -1.17 24.06 19.72
C ASP A 184 -0.13 24.26 20.84
N ARG A 185 0.20 23.20 21.56
CA ARG A 185 1.23 23.22 22.61
C ARG A 185 2.61 23.49 22.03
N TRP A 186 2.90 22.90 20.87
CA TRP A 186 4.15 23.16 20.15
C TRP A 186 4.21 24.60 19.62
N ASN A 187 3.12 25.14 19.07
CA ASN A 187 3.00 26.53 18.63
C ASN A 187 3.27 27.52 19.77
N ASN A 188 2.89 27.17 21.01
CA ASN A 188 3.13 27.92 22.22
C ASN A 188 4.53 27.68 22.85
N ASN A 189 5.40 26.87 22.23
CA ASN A 189 6.71 26.47 22.77
C ASN A 189 6.67 25.68 24.09
N GLU A 190 5.54 25.06 24.42
CA GLU A 190 5.38 24.28 25.65
C GLU A 190 6.10 22.93 25.54
N ILE A 191 6.09 22.33 24.34
CA ILE A 191 6.72 21.04 24.03
C ILE A 191 7.69 21.14 22.86
N ALA A 192 8.57 20.15 22.75
CA ALA A 192 9.36 19.90 21.54
C ALA A 192 8.63 18.90 20.63
N ASP A 193 8.91 18.93 19.33
CA ASP A 193 8.46 17.94 18.38
C ASP A 193 9.17 16.59 18.59
N LYS A 194 8.75 15.54 17.85
CA LYS A 194 9.37 14.18 17.94
C LYS A 194 10.87 14.18 17.56
N ARG A 195 11.37 15.23 16.92
CA ARG A 195 12.78 15.44 16.58
C ARG A 195 13.53 16.25 17.66
N GLY A 196 12.88 16.57 18.77
CA GLY A 196 13.43 17.33 19.89
C GLY A 196 13.53 18.84 19.64
N LYS A 197 12.81 19.39 18.65
CA LYS A 197 12.84 20.80 18.27
C LYS A 197 11.59 21.53 18.76
N LYS A 198 11.79 22.71 19.36
CA LYS A 198 10.71 23.66 19.68
C LYS A 198 10.49 24.61 18.51
N LYS A 199 9.32 25.22 18.43
CA LYS A 199 9.02 26.26 17.43
C LYS A 199 10.04 27.41 17.46
N SER A 200 10.46 27.83 18.66
CA SER A 200 11.48 28.88 18.86
C SER A 200 12.85 28.56 18.25
N ASP A 201 13.14 27.29 17.95
CA ASP A 201 14.39 26.90 17.28
C ASP A 201 14.40 27.29 15.79
N TYR A 202 13.25 27.69 15.25
CA TYR A 202 13.08 28.08 13.86
C TYR A 202 12.78 29.57 13.74
N ALA A 203 13.81 30.39 13.49
CA ALA A 203 13.67 31.87 13.43
C ALA A 203 12.60 32.35 12.44
N LYS A 204 12.40 31.61 11.31
CA LYS A 204 11.37 31.93 10.31
C LYS A 204 9.94 31.75 10.83
N LEU A 205 9.73 31.00 11.90
CA LEU A 205 8.41 30.78 12.50
C LEU A 205 8.01 31.82 13.53
N ASN A 206 8.85 32.84 13.73
CA ASN A 206 8.50 33.93 14.66
C ASN A 206 7.26 34.70 14.13
N GLY A 207 6.21 34.76 14.93
CA GLY A 207 4.94 35.38 14.55
C GLY A 207 4.04 34.55 13.61
N VAL A 208 4.44 33.34 13.25
CA VAL A 208 3.64 32.40 12.42
C VAL A 208 3.03 31.33 13.30
N THR A 209 1.72 31.13 13.27
CA THR A 209 1.06 29.94 13.83
C THR A 209 0.97 28.90 12.75
N VAL A 210 1.53 27.72 12.99
CA VAL A 210 1.47 26.60 12.03
C VAL A 210 0.10 25.91 12.17
N PRO A 211 -0.71 25.81 11.09
CA PRO A 211 -2.00 25.17 11.13
C PRO A 211 -1.89 23.63 11.10
N LYS A 212 -2.97 22.92 11.36
CA LYS A 212 -3.07 21.43 11.34
C LYS A 212 -3.08 20.89 9.91
N LYS A 213 -2.00 21.12 9.20
CA LYS A 213 -1.80 20.75 7.80
C LYS A 213 -0.52 19.92 7.63
N GLY A 214 -0.52 19.00 6.66
CA GLY A 214 0.68 18.24 6.31
C GLY A 214 1.71 19.09 5.59
N TYR A 215 1.26 20.01 4.72
CA TYR A 215 2.10 21.02 4.09
C TYR A 215 1.42 22.40 4.18
N PHE A 216 2.18 23.42 4.53
CA PHE A 216 1.69 24.78 4.79
C PHE A 216 2.54 25.82 4.10
N ARG A 217 1.88 26.80 3.46
CA ARG A 217 2.43 28.02 2.89
C ARG A 217 1.78 29.24 3.57
N SER A 218 2.59 30.15 4.10
CA SER A 218 2.08 31.22 4.97
C SER A 218 1.38 32.39 4.24
N LYS A 219 1.52 32.52 2.91
CA LYS A 219 1.01 33.66 2.15
C LYS A 219 0.11 33.30 0.98
N SER A 220 0.22 32.11 0.46
CA SER A 220 -0.50 31.73 -0.75
C SER A 220 -1.46 30.59 -0.44
N PRO A 221 -2.70 30.63 -0.94
CA PRO A 221 -3.55 29.47 -0.94
C PRO A 221 -2.91 28.37 -1.81
N TYR A 222 -3.29 27.11 -1.54
CA TYR A 222 -2.83 26.00 -2.36
C TYR A 222 -3.35 26.12 -3.78
N TYR A 223 -2.65 25.43 -4.70
CA TYR A 223 -3.13 25.24 -6.04
C TYR A 223 -4.40 24.40 -5.99
N PHE A 224 -5.50 24.93 -6.50
CA PHE A 224 -6.71 24.16 -6.76
C PHE A 224 -6.71 23.75 -8.23
N SER A 225 -7.05 22.49 -8.50
CA SER A 225 -7.13 21.98 -9.87
C SER A 225 -8.12 22.74 -10.76
N GLU A 226 -9.07 23.42 -10.17
CA GLU A 226 -10.04 24.29 -10.83
C GLU A 226 -9.46 25.67 -11.16
N LEU A 227 -8.38 26.08 -10.49
CA LEU A 227 -7.66 27.32 -10.70
C LEU A 227 -6.39 27.11 -11.53
N SER A 228 -6.44 26.30 -12.57
CA SER A 228 -5.30 25.76 -13.34
C SER A 228 -4.26 26.77 -13.82
N ASP A 229 -4.56 28.05 -13.82
CA ASP A 229 -3.63 29.15 -14.16
C ASP A 229 -3.10 29.88 -12.91
N GLY A 230 -3.45 29.45 -11.69
CA GLY A 230 -3.23 30.18 -10.44
C GLY A 230 -2.04 29.74 -9.59
N TRP A 231 -1.33 28.62 -9.92
CA TRP A 231 -0.17 28.25 -9.11
C TRP A 231 0.97 29.26 -9.27
N SER A 232 1.46 29.74 -8.15
CA SER A 232 2.60 30.65 -8.10
C SER A 232 3.74 30.09 -7.27
N MET A 233 4.97 30.36 -7.71
CA MET A 233 6.17 30.05 -6.95
C MET A 233 6.10 30.70 -5.57
N PRO A 234 6.42 29.99 -4.48
CA PRO A 234 6.56 30.62 -3.16
C PRO A 234 7.50 31.82 -3.20
N SER A 235 7.12 32.92 -2.57
CA SER A 235 7.97 34.09 -2.46
C SER A 235 9.11 33.88 -1.45
N GLU A 236 10.22 34.61 -1.57
CA GLU A 236 11.39 34.44 -0.69
C GLU A 236 11.09 34.66 0.81
N ASP A 237 10.07 35.47 1.10
CA ASP A 237 9.61 35.79 2.45
C ASP A 237 8.41 34.95 2.91
N GLU A 238 8.01 33.96 2.10
CA GLU A 238 6.99 33.00 2.45
C GLU A 238 7.57 31.88 3.32
N VAL A 239 6.85 31.54 4.39
CA VAL A 239 7.22 30.44 5.26
C VAL A 239 6.57 29.16 4.75
N LEU A 240 7.39 28.13 4.54
CA LEU A 240 6.98 26.81 4.09
C LEU A 240 7.25 25.82 5.22
N VAL A 241 6.24 25.04 5.61
CA VAL A 241 6.34 24.02 6.66
C VAL A 241 5.80 22.71 6.14
N PHE A 242 6.52 21.64 6.40
CA PHE A 242 6.06 20.27 6.18
C PHE A 242 6.01 19.55 7.55
N ASN A 243 4.81 19.13 7.96
CA ASN A 243 4.62 18.33 9.17
C ASN A 243 4.47 16.85 8.78
N ASN A 244 5.46 16.06 9.09
CA ASN A 244 5.49 14.64 8.73
C ASN A 244 4.57 13.75 9.58
N ARG A 245 3.82 14.31 10.55
CA ARG A 245 2.84 13.60 11.38
C ARG A 245 1.40 13.82 10.95
N ILE A 246 1.14 14.78 10.07
CA ILE A 246 -0.19 15.09 9.56
C ILE A 246 -0.27 14.69 8.08
N ALA A 247 -1.29 13.95 7.72
CA ALA A 247 -1.54 13.60 6.31
C ALA A 247 -1.83 14.86 5.49
N MET A 248 -1.10 15.04 4.38
CA MET A 248 -1.42 16.06 3.39
C MET A 248 -2.76 15.73 2.70
N ASN A 249 -3.49 16.75 2.30
CA ASN A 249 -4.58 16.57 1.35
C ASN A 249 -4.05 16.60 -0.11
N TRP A 250 -4.96 16.43 -1.07
CA TRP A 250 -4.58 16.38 -2.48
C TRP A 250 -3.97 17.70 -2.98
N ASP A 251 -4.50 18.85 -2.52
CA ASP A 251 -3.99 20.16 -2.90
C ASP A 251 -2.61 20.44 -2.33
N GLU A 252 -2.38 20.03 -1.08
CA GLU A 252 -1.10 20.17 -0.40
C GLU A 252 0.02 19.38 -1.08
N VAL A 253 -0.24 18.10 -1.42
CA VAL A 253 0.77 17.28 -2.09
C VAL A 253 1.02 17.74 -3.52
N GLU A 254 0.00 18.20 -4.23
CA GLU A 254 0.14 18.74 -5.60
C GLU A 254 0.95 20.04 -5.59
N ASP A 255 0.65 20.98 -4.67
CA ASP A 255 1.41 22.23 -4.53
C ASP A 255 2.88 21.98 -4.19
N LEU A 256 3.14 21.13 -3.19
CA LEU A 256 4.49 20.70 -2.84
C LEU A 256 5.21 20.07 -4.04
N ALA A 257 4.53 19.19 -4.76
CA ALA A 257 5.11 18.51 -5.91
C ALA A 257 5.41 19.47 -7.08
N MET A 258 4.57 20.48 -7.32
CA MET A 258 4.85 21.52 -8.32
C MET A 258 6.12 22.31 -7.96
N TYR A 259 6.33 22.62 -6.70
CA TYR A 259 7.52 23.34 -6.23
C TYR A 259 8.82 22.58 -6.55
N PHE A 260 8.76 21.25 -6.59
CA PHE A 260 9.90 20.38 -6.91
C PHE A 260 9.89 19.86 -8.35
N SER A 261 8.88 20.15 -9.16
CA SER A 261 8.82 19.65 -10.54
C SER A 261 9.50 20.60 -11.53
N GLU A 262 10.20 20.04 -12.50
CA GLU A 262 10.81 20.82 -13.60
C GLU A 262 9.75 21.60 -14.38
N ALA A 263 8.56 21.04 -14.57
CA ALA A 263 7.46 21.65 -15.31
C ALA A 263 6.98 22.99 -14.75
N TYR A 264 7.12 23.22 -13.43
CA TYR A 264 6.67 24.44 -12.75
C TYR A 264 7.82 25.31 -12.21
N ASN A 265 8.95 24.70 -11.91
CA ASN A 265 10.11 25.35 -11.33
C ASN A 265 11.38 25.00 -12.11
N PRO A 266 11.46 25.37 -13.41
CA PRO A 266 12.56 24.97 -14.27
C PRO A 266 13.90 25.51 -13.79
N GLY A 267 14.91 24.64 -13.75
CA GLY A 267 16.31 24.94 -13.48
C GLY A 267 17.17 24.63 -14.70
N THR A 268 18.19 23.82 -14.52
CA THR A 268 19.13 23.45 -15.59
C THR A 268 19.07 21.95 -15.89
N ASN A 269 19.44 21.57 -17.11
CA ASN A 269 19.57 20.16 -17.54
C ASN A 269 18.28 19.33 -17.38
N GLY A 270 17.11 19.90 -17.62
CA GLY A 270 15.82 19.21 -17.50
C GLY A 270 15.47 18.84 -16.04
N LYS A 271 15.96 19.62 -15.09
CA LYS A 271 15.67 19.51 -13.66
C LYS A 271 15.07 20.78 -13.13
N SER A 272 14.36 20.70 -12.01
CA SER A 272 13.91 21.87 -11.25
C SER A 272 15.10 22.63 -10.65
N LYS A 273 14.87 23.82 -10.12
CA LYS A 273 15.88 24.57 -9.35
C LYS A 273 16.46 23.78 -8.18
N TRP A 274 15.72 22.80 -7.68
CA TRP A 274 16.14 21.95 -6.56
C TRP A 274 16.91 20.70 -7.00
N GLY A 275 16.93 20.42 -8.32
CA GLY A 275 17.64 19.29 -8.89
C GLY A 275 16.77 18.05 -9.16
N THR A 276 15.50 18.12 -8.84
CA THR A 276 14.50 17.04 -9.10
C THR A 276 13.90 17.17 -10.50
N THR A 277 13.40 16.08 -11.06
CA THR A 277 12.57 16.11 -12.28
C THR A 277 11.10 16.19 -11.89
N TYR A 278 10.71 15.42 -10.88
CA TYR A 278 9.33 15.30 -10.42
C TYR A 278 9.23 15.51 -8.91
N GLY A 279 8.07 15.96 -8.45
CA GLY A 279 7.83 16.19 -7.04
C GLY A 279 7.20 14.99 -6.32
N TYR A 280 6.34 14.23 -6.99
CA TYR A 280 5.56 13.16 -6.35
C TYR A 280 5.35 11.96 -7.25
N PHE A 281 5.23 10.76 -6.66
CA PHE A 281 4.87 9.54 -7.37
C PHE A 281 4.04 8.60 -6.51
N THR A 282 3.03 8.01 -7.13
CA THR A 282 2.27 6.89 -6.57
C THR A 282 1.74 5.99 -7.69
N GLU A 283 1.68 4.69 -7.42
CA GLU A 283 1.00 3.69 -8.27
C GLU A 283 -0.30 3.19 -7.64
N THR A 284 -0.59 3.57 -6.41
CA THR A 284 -1.79 3.15 -5.69
C THR A 284 -3.01 3.99 -6.08
N TRP A 285 -3.40 3.89 -7.35
CA TRP A 285 -4.51 4.63 -7.96
C TRP A 285 -5.84 4.45 -7.19
N PHE A 286 -6.06 3.27 -6.65
CA PHE A 286 -7.25 2.91 -5.87
C PHE A 286 -7.31 3.63 -4.53
N ASN A 287 -6.18 4.00 -3.94
CA ASN A 287 -6.15 4.68 -2.64
C ASN A 287 -6.86 6.05 -2.67
N TYR A 288 -6.88 6.72 -3.82
CA TYR A 288 -7.64 7.96 -3.99
C TYR A 288 -9.15 7.73 -3.80
N GLY A 289 -9.69 6.64 -4.35
CA GLY A 289 -11.08 6.23 -4.12
C GLY A 289 -11.33 5.78 -2.67
N TRP A 290 -10.41 5.01 -2.10
CA TRP A 290 -10.57 4.52 -0.73
C TRP A 290 -10.62 5.64 0.31
N THR A 291 -9.82 6.71 0.15
CA THR A 291 -9.84 7.82 1.10
C THR A 291 -11.18 8.60 1.08
N VAL A 292 -11.95 8.50 0.02
CA VAL A 292 -13.32 9.05 -0.05
C VAL A 292 -14.40 8.01 0.24
N GLY A 293 -14.04 6.88 0.84
CA GLY A 293 -14.97 5.81 1.20
C GLY A 293 -15.44 4.96 0.02
N GLY A 294 -14.89 5.18 -1.19
CA GLY A 294 -15.24 4.42 -2.38
C GLY A 294 -14.44 3.13 -2.53
N ASP A 295 -14.90 2.31 -3.45
CA ASP A 295 -14.19 1.12 -3.91
C ASP A 295 -14.31 1.00 -5.43
N CYS A 296 -13.56 0.07 -6.02
CA CYS A 296 -13.60 -0.18 -7.45
C CYS A 296 -14.01 -1.61 -7.79
N LEU A 297 -14.09 -2.49 -6.80
CA LEU A 297 -14.51 -3.87 -6.94
C LEU A 297 -15.62 -4.18 -5.95
N TYR A 298 -16.76 -4.61 -6.44
CA TYR A 298 -17.96 -4.86 -5.65
C TYR A 298 -18.43 -6.29 -5.83
N ASP A 299 -18.65 -7.01 -4.72
CA ASP A 299 -19.37 -8.28 -4.71
C ASP A 299 -20.87 -7.99 -4.62
N LEU A 300 -21.57 -8.13 -5.74
CA LEU A 300 -22.97 -7.77 -5.90
C LEU A 300 -23.95 -8.67 -5.14
N THR A 301 -23.53 -9.87 -4.79
CA THR A 301 -24.40 -10.90 -4.21
C THR A 301 -23.91 -11.40 -2.86
N GLY A 302 -22.73 -10.94 -2.41
CA GLY A 302 -22.03 -11.52 -1.26
C GLY A 302 -21.58 -12.97 -1.48
N LYS A 303 -21.60 -13.44 -2.74
CA LYS A 303 -21.28 -14.83 -3.14
C LYS A 303 -20.26 -14.91 -4.28
N GLY A 304 -19.47 -13.86 -4.47
CA GLY A 304 -18.42 -13.83 -5.48
C GLY A 304 -18.87 -13.32 -6.86
N ASP A 305 -20.03 -12.66 -6.98
CA ASP A 305 -20.44 -11.98 -8.21
C ASP A 305 -19.81 -10.59 -8.28
N TRP A 306 -18.55 -10.54 -8.65
CA TRP A 306 -17.76 -9.33 -8.68
C TRP A 306 -18.04 -8.44 -9.90
N ASN A 307 -18.14 -7.15 -9.65
CA ASN A 307 -18.22 -6.10 -10.67
C ASN A 307 -17.15 -5.04 -10.39
N PHE A 308 -16.47 -4.61 -11.43
CA PHE A 308 -15.44 -3.57 -11.38
C PHE A 308 -15.97 -2.29 -12.02
N GLY A 309 -15.76 -1.16 -11.37
CA GLY A 309 -16.11 0.14 -11.93
C GLY A 309 -15.67 1.28 -11.02
N LEU A 310 -15.56 2.46 -11.62
CA LEU A 310 -15.45 3.71 -10.89
C LEU A 310 -16.88 4.27 -10.81
N LEU A 311 -17.59 3.96 -9.74
CA LEU A 311 -19.00 4.33 -9.61
C LEU A 311 -19.15 5.85 -9.57
N ASP A 312 -19.85 6.38 -10.58
CA ASP A 312 -20.15 7.78 -10.72
C ASP A 312 -21.54 7.91 -11.42
N PRO A 313 -22.50 8.61 -10.86
CA PRO A 313 -22.44 9.33 -9.60
C PRO A 313 -22.79 8.43 -8.40
N ASN A 314 -21.81 8.01 -7.67
CA ASN A 314 -22.06 7.30 -6.41
C ASN A 314 -21.22 7.98 -5.31
N PRO A 315 -21.66 9.15 -4.82
CA PRO A 315 -20.97 9.82 -3.75
C PRO A 315 -21.01 8.97 -2.50
N ASN A 316 -19.93 9.04 -1.73
CA ASN A 316 -19.93 8.57 -0.36
C ASN A 316 -20.20 9.74 0.56
N TYR A 317 -20.65 9.45 1.75
CA TYR A 317 -20.87 10.43 2.79
C TYR A 317 -20.05 10.07 4.01
N ILE A 318 -19.69 11.08 4.78
CA ILE A 318 -19.10 10.91 6.10
C ILE A 318 -20.02 11.52 7.15
N VAL A 319 -20.18 10.83 8.27
CA VAL A 319 -20.99 11.34 9.39
C VAL A 319 -20.20 12.44 10.08
N LYS A 320 -20.81 13.64 10.20
CA LYS A 320 -20.21 14.82 10.79
C LYS A 320 -19.85 14.60 12.25
N GLU A 321 -18.86 15.32 12.73
CA GLU A 321 -18.45 15.30 14.14
C GLU A 321 -19.64 15.60 15.08
N GLY A 322 -19.73 14.84 16.16
CA GLY A 322 -20.81 14.97 17.15
C GLY A 322 -22.19 14.57 16.65
N LYS A 323 -22.30 13.94 15.46
CA LYS A 323 -23.57 13.43 14.90
C LYS A 323 -23.56 11.92 14.82
N THR A 324 -24.75 11.37 14.60
CA THR A 324 -24.97 9.97 14.19
C THR A 324 -25.93 9.97 13.02
N PHE A 325 -25.84 8.98 12.16
CA PHE A 325 -26.77 8.79 11.05
C PHE A 325 -27.35 7.38 11.13
N THR A 326 -28.67 7.24 10.91
CA THR A 326 -29.31 5.93 10.84
C THR A 326 -29.72 5.66 9.40
N GLY A 327 -29.09 4.67 8.78
CA GLY A 327 -29.46 4.19 7.45
C GLY A 327 -30.87 3.60 7.40
N ARG A 328 -31.41 3.40 6.22
CA ARG A 328 -32.78 2.85 6.03
C ARG A 328 -32.94 1.41 6.51
N THR A 329 -31.85 0.64 6.57
CA THR A 329 -31.81 -0.70 7.19
C THR A 329 -31.87 -0.68 8.71
N GLY A 330 -31.76 0.49 9.34
CA GLY A 330 -31.66 0.65 10.79
C GLY A 330 -30.23 0.61 11.34
N THR A 331 -29.21 0.45 10.48
CA THR A 331 -27.80 0.53 10.88
C THR A 331 -27.47 1.95 11.32
N VAL A 332 -26.86 2.09 12.50
CA VAL A 332 -26.44 3.38 13.08
C VAL A 332 -24.97 3.59 12.84
N TYR A 333 -24.65 4.67 12.12
CA TYR A 333 -23.27 5.11 11.82
C TYR A 333 -22.85 6.21 12.80
N GLN A 334 -21.63 6.13 13.27
CA GLN A 334 -21.05 7.09 14.21
C GLN A 334 -20.28 8.18 13.48
N ALA A 335 -19.96 9.28 14.18
CA ALA A 335 -19.14 10.36 13.65
C ALA A 335 -17.82 9.81 13.08
N GLY A 336 -17.45 10.27 11.87
CA GLY A 336 -16.26 9.84 11.15
C GLY A 336 -16.43 8.54 10.34
N GLU A 337 -17.54 7.82 10.46
CA GLU A 337 -17.82 6.65 9.61
C GLU A 337 -18.33 7.09 8.24
N THR A 338 -17.87 6.41 7.20
CA THR A 338 -18.33 6.61 5.82
C THR A 338 -19.49 5.70 5.50
N ILE A 339 -20.40 6.19 4.67
CA ILE A 339 -21.53 5.43 4.13
C ILE A 339 -21.62 5.68 2.63
N ALA A 340 -21.67 4.60 1.83
CA ALA A 340 -21.92 4.71 0.41
C ALA A 340 -23.37 5.17 0.16
N PHE A 341 -23.58 5.94 -0.90
CA PHE A 341 -24.89 6.41 -1.31
C PHE A 341 -25.92 5.26 -1.36
N TYR A 342 -25.56 4.14 -1.96
CA TYR A 342 -26.45 2.99 -2.06
C TYR A 342 -26.79 2.38 -0.72
N ASP A 343 -25.82 2.24 0.19
CA ASP A 343 -26.06 1.69 1.54
C ASP A 343 -26.95 2.61 2.36
N LYS A 344 -26.79 3.93 2.18
CA LYS A 344 -27.67 4.94 2.78
C LYS A 344 -29.11 4.76 2.32
N MET A 345 -29.31 4.40 1.07
CA MET A 345 -30.61 4.31 0.41
C MET A 345 -31.28 2.93 0.53
N GLN A 346 -30.55 1.89 0.93
CA GLN A 346 -31.12 0.54 1.12
C GLN A 346 -32.22 0.50 2.17
N ALA A 347 -33.32 -0.16 1.85
CA ALA A 347 -34.40 -0.42 2.80
C ALA A 347 -34.27 -1.78 3.50
N ASP A 348 -33.57 -2.73 2.88
CA ASP A 348 -33.33 -4.09 3.35
C ASP A 348 -31.91 -4.49 3.01
N GLU A 349 -31.22 -5.23 3.90
CA GLU A 349 -29.85 -5.69 3.69
C GLU A 349 -29.66 -6.61 2.47
N ASN A 350 -30.73 -7.18 1.94
CA ASN A 350 -30.73 -8.01 0.74
C ASN A 350 -31.09 -7.22 -0.53
N GLU A 351 -31.47 -5.95 -0.41
CA GLU A 351 -31.78 -5.09 -1.53
C GLU A 351 -30.49 -4.58 -2.18
N VAL A 352 -30.34 -4.77 -3.49
CA VAL A 352 -29.23 -4.20 -4.25
C VAL A 352 -29.74 -3.03 -5.08
N LEU A 353 -29.27 -1.83 -4.77
CA LEU A 353 -29.63 -0.61 -5.48
C LEU A 353 -28.71 -0.40 -6.68
N VAL A 354 -29.29 -0.03 -7.80
CA VAL A 354 -28.56 0.24 -9.06
C VAL A 354 -28.91 1.61 -9.61
N PRO A 355 -27.92 2.42 -10.02
CA PRO A 355 -28.20 3.68 -10.70
C PRO A 355 -28.82 3.46 -12.07
N ASP A 356 -29.61 4.41 -12.52
CA ASP A 356 -30.37 4.31 -13.78
C ASP A 356 -29.46 4.23 -15.04
N ASN A 357 -28.25 4.76 -14.96
CA ASN A 357 -27.25 4.71 -16.02
C ASN A 357 -26.40 3.42 -16.05
N TYR A 358 -26.66 2.45 -15.18
CA TYR A 358 -25.94 1.18 -15.08
C TYR A 358 -26.53 0.10 -16.01
N GLY A 359 -26.82 0.44 -17.26
CA GLY A 359 -27.53 -0.43 -18.22
C GLY A 359 -26.86 -1.76 -18.56
N ASP A 360 -25.57 -1.95 -18.25
CA ASP A 360 -24.86 -3.21 -18.42
C ASP A 360 -24.89 -4.11 -17.18
N TYR A 361 -25.45 -3.63 -16.09
CA TYR A 361 -25.48 -4.32 -14.82
C TYR A 361 -26.42 -5.53 -14.81
N GLU A 362 -27.56 -5.45 -15.49
CA GLU A 362 -28.49 -6.56 -15.67
C GLU A 362 -27.86 -7.76 -16.39
N ARG A 363 -26.87 -7.50 -17.24
CA ARG A 363 -26.12 -8.54 -17.98
C ARG A 363 -25.05 -9.23 -17.16
N ALA A 364 -24.39 -8.51 -16.27
CA ALA A 364 -23.39 -9.07 -15.37
C ALA A 364 -23.99 -10.09 -14.41
N ASN A 365 -25.29 -9.96 -14.11
CA ASN A 365 -26.00 -10.85 -13.19
C ASN A 365 -26.51 -12.16 -13.80
N GLY A 366 -26.42 -12.35 -15.11
CA GLY A 366 -26.85 -13.60 -15.74
C GLY A 366 -28.26 -14.06 -15.37
N GLY A 367 -29.19 -13.14 -15.06
CA GLY A 367 -30.57 -13.44 -14.69
C GLY A 367 -30.73 -14.07 -13.28
N LYS A 368 -29.75 -13.99 -12.39
CA LYS A 368 -29.92 -14.43 -11.01
C LYS A 368 -30.84 -13.48 -10.27
N ALA A 369 -31.86 -14.04 -9.61
CA ALA A 369 -32.86 -13.34 -8.84
C ALA A 369 -32.26 -12.69 -7.57
N GLY A 370 -31.69 -11.51 -7.71
CA GLY A 370 -31.52 -10.54 -6.64
C GLY A 370 -32.66 -9.52 -6.74
N ILE A 371 -33.07 -8.94 -5.64
CA ILE A 371 -33.99 -7.82 -5.67
C ILE A 371 -33.19 -6.59 -6.06
N TRP A 372 -33.13 -6.33 -7.37
CA TRP A 372 -32.48 -5.16 -7.93
C TRP A 372 -33.48 -4.03 -8.00
N THR A 373 -33.26 -2.98 -7.25
CA THR A 373 -34.15 -1.82 -7.21
C THR A 373 -33.42 -0.62 -7.82
N LYS A 374 -34.00 -0.03 -8.86
CA LYS A 374 -33.52 1.24 -9.40
C LYS A 374 -33.75 2.37 -8.40
N ILE A 375 -32.73 3.18 -8.19
CA ILE A 375 -32.84 4.37 -7.35
C ILE A 375 -33.81 5.35 -8.02
N THR A 376 -34.78 5.83 -7.23
CA THR A 376 -35.77 6.83 -7.67
C THR A 376 -35.49 8.17 -6.99
N GLU A 377 -35.99 9.27 -7.57
CA GLU A 377 -35.91 10.60 -6.96
C GLU A 377 -36.53 10.67 -5.55
N GLU A 378 -37.53 9.81 -5.25
CA GLU A 378 -38.11 9.75 -3.91
C GLU A 378 -37.18 9.08 -2.89
N MET A 379 -36.38 8.10 -3.33
CA MET A 379 -35.38 7.43 -2.49
C MET A 379 -34.21 8.37 -2.17
N GLU A 380 -33.92 9.33 -3.06
CA GLU A 380 -32.86 10.33 -2.84
C GLU A 380 -33.24 11.40 -1.80
N LYS A 381 -34.53 11.51 -1.47
CA LYS A 381 -34.99 12.46 -0.45
C LYS A 381 -34.80 11.90 0.95
N GLY A 382 -33.89 12.49 1.71
CA GLY A 382 -33.60 12.11 3.11
C GLY A 382 -33.12 13.31 3.93
N ASP A 383 -33.07 13.17 5.25
CA ASP A 383 -32.43 14.16 6.13
C ASP A 383 -30.93 13.87 6.20
N ASP A 384 -30.18 14.53 5.34
CA ASP A 384 -28.72 14.39 5.26
C ASP A 384 -27.98 15.44 6.12
N SER A 385 -28.68 16.11 7.03
CA SER A 385 -28.07 17.16 7.88
C SER A 385 -26.89 16.68 8.73
N ALA A 386 -26.87 15.37 9.04
CA ALA A 386 -25.76 14.71 9.75
C ALA A 386 -24.61 14.27 8.84
N LEU A 387 -24.75 14.39 7.52
CA LEU A 387 -23.79 13.89 6.54
C LEU A 387 -23.07 15.04 5.82
N SER A 388 -21.82 14.82 5.47
CA SER A 388 -21.10 15.59 4.44
C SER A 388 -20.85 14.66 3.25
N GLU A 389 -21.10 15.16 2.04
CA GLU A 389 -20.80 14.43 0.80
C GLU A 389 -19.30 14.43 0.54
N LEU A 390 -18.78 13.29 0.07
CA LEU A 390 -17.41 13.12 -0.38
C LEU A 390 -17.38 13.07 -1.92
N PRO A 391 -16.25 13.38 -2.56
CA PRO A 391 -16.12 13.20 -4.01
C PRO A 391 -16.38 11.76 -4.41
N SER A 392 -16.88 11.56 -5.64
CA SER A 392 -17.06 10.20 -6.18
C SER A 392 -15.71 9.51 -6.38
N THR A 393 -15.71 8.17 -6.39
CA THR A 393 -14.53 7.36 -6.73
C THR A 393 -13.95 7.76 -8.08
N ARG A 394 -14.78 8.07 -9.06
CA ARG A 394 -14.35 8.54 -10.38
C ARG A 394 -13.64 9.89 -10.31
N THR A 395 -14.18 10.85 -9.55
CA THR A 395 -13.54 12.16 -9.34
C THR A 395 -12.17 11.99 -8.68
N ALA A 396 -12.07 11.16 -7.66
CA ALA A 396 -10.82 10.82 -7.00
C ALA A 396 -9.81 10.15 -7.94
N PHE A 397 -10.26 9.22 -8.79
CA PHE A 397 -9.43 8.56 -9.78
C PHE A 397 -8.93 9.54 -10.87
N LYS A 398 -9.77 10.46 -11.33
CA LYS A 398 -9.35 11.51 -12.27
C LYS A 398 -8.26 12.39 -11.65
N ARG A 399 -8.35 12.69 -10.35
CA ARG A 399 -7.31 13.43 -9.62
C ARG A 399 -5.96 12.70 -9.67
N TYR A 400 -5.96 11.40 -9.41
CA TYR A 400 -4.78 10.56 -9.58
C TYR A 400 -4.20 10.61 -11.00
N LEU A 401 -5.04 10.53 -12.04
CA LEU A 401 -4.58 10.53 -13.43
C LEU A 401 -3.84 11.82 -13.80
N LYS A 402 -4.27 12.96 -13.28
CA LYS A 402 -3.68 14.27 -13.58
C LYS A 402 -2.20 14.36 -13.19
N LEU A 403 -1.75 13.57 -12.21
CA LEU A 403 -0.39 13.64 -11.68
C LEU A 403 0.68 13.47 -12.77
N CYS A 404 0.50 12.54 -13.71
CA CYS A 404 1.49 12.22 -14.75
C CYS A 404 1.12 12.73 -16.16
N ILE A 405 -0.11 13.21 -16.36
CA ILE A 405 -0.58 13.75 -17.63
C ILE A 405 0.05 15.13 -17.88
N SER A 406 0.43 15.41 -19.13
CA SER A 406 1.00 16.70 -19.51
C SER A 406 0.07 17.84 -19.12
N LYS A 407 0.64 18.95 -18.64
CA LYS A 407 -0.11 20.18 -18.30
C LYS A 407 -0.83 20.84 -19.49
N ASP A 408 -0.49 20.44 -20.71
CA ASP A 408 -1.16 20.89 -21.94
C ASP A 408 -2.31 19.96 -22.37
N ALA A 409 -2.51 18.84 -21.67
CA ALA A 409 -3.56 17.87 -21.91
C ALA A 409 -4.62 17.90 -20.80
N PHE A 410 -5.80 17.35 -21.11
CA PHE A 410 -6.92 17.32 -20.17
C PHE A 410 -7.28 15.89 -19.77
N VAL A 411 -7.70 15.74 -18.53
CA VAL A 411 -8.46 14.61 -18.03
C VAL A 411 -9.88 15.12 -17.81
N GLU A 412 -10.77 14.85 -18.76
CA GLU A 412 -12.09 15.50 -18.89
C GLU A 412 -11.95 17.03 -18.89
N ASP A 413 -12.47 17.71 -17.87
CA ASP A 413 -12.52 19.16 -17.71
C ASP A 413 -11.28 19.76 -17.00
N SER A 414 -10.38 18.93 -16.52
CA SER A 414 -9.23 19.36 -15.73
C SER A 414 -7.90 19.15 -16.46
N LYS A 415 -6.98 20.10 -16.37
CA LYS A 415 -5.63 19.99 -16.93
C LYS A 415 -4.77 18.98 -16.17
N GLY A 416 -3.88 18.31 -16.89
CA GLY A 416 -2.82 17.50 -16.29
C GLY A 416 -1.84 18.35 -15.48
N LEU A 417 -1.12 17.72 -14.56
CA LEU A 417 -0.17 18.39 -13.66
C LEU A 417 1.29 18.15 -14.04
N ASN A 418 1.60 17.02 -14.65
CA ASN A 418 2.98 16.64 -15.00
C ASN A 418 3.97 16.75 -13.83
N ILE A 419 3.53 16.38 -12.63
CA ILE A 419 4.34 16.40 -11.40
C ILE A 419 4.87 15.02 -11.02
N SER A 420 4.48 14.00 -11.77
CA SER A 420 4.83 12.59 -11.60
C SER A 420 5.35 12.01 -12.92
N PRO A 421 6.31 11.06 -12.90
CA PRO A 421 6.74 10.38 -14.11
C PRO A 421 5.61 9.55 -14.71
N SER A 422 5.51 9.51 -16.04
CA SER A 422 4.64 8.56 -16.72
C SER A 422 5.21 7.13 -16.61
N PRO A 423 4.38 6.08 -16.75
CA PRO A 423 4.86 4.69 -16.69
C PRO A 423 5.99 4.37 -17.68
N ALA A 424 5.94 4.92 -18.90
CA ALA A 424 7.01 4.74 -19.88
C ALA A 424 8.34 5.29 -19.39
N LYS A 425 8.32 6.44 -18.71
CA LYS A 425 9.54 7.05 -18.16
C LYS A 425 10.10 6.29 -16.97
N ILE A 426 9.27 5.62 -16.18
CA ILE A 426 9.75 4.78 -15.07
C ILE A 426 10.51 3.57 -15.61
N LEU A 427 10.00 2.93 -16.66
CA LEU A 427 10.64 1.76 -17.28
C LEU A 427 12.00 2.11 -17.92
N ASP A 428 12.13 3.33 -18.45
CA ASP A 428 13.33 3.76 -19.16
C ASP A 428 14.49 4.17 -18.23
N ILE A 429 14.21 4.59 -16.99
CA ILE A 429 15.21 5.26 -16.19
C ILE A 429 15.74 4.39 -15.06
N ASN A 430 14.91 3.94 -14.15
CA ASN A 430 15.28 3.13 -12.97
C ASN A 430 14.03 2.90 -12.09
N PRO A 431 14.07 1.93 -11.17
CA PRO A 431 13.03 1.81 -10.14
C PRO A 431 12.84 3.12 -9.37
N ILE A 432 11.60 3.40 -8.94
CA ILE A 432 11.25 4.69 -8.31
C ILE A 432 12.07 5.00 -7.05
N TYR A 433 12.34 3.99 -6.21
CA TYR A 433 13.15 4.17 -5.00
C TYR A 433 14.58 4.60 -5.33
N LYS A 434 15.12 4.19 -6.51
CA LYS A 434 16.43 4.64 -6.99
C LYS A 434 16.38 6.10 -7.44
N GLN A 435 15.34 6.52 -8.17
CA GLN A 435 15.13 7.93 -8.52
C GLN A 435 15.00 8.79 -7.25
N PHE A 436 14.43 8.24 -6.18
CA PHE A 436 14.27 8.90 -4.90
C PHE A 436 15.61 9.14 -4.21
N TYR A 437 16.42 8.10 -3.96
CA TYR A 437 17.67 8.31 -3.24
C TYR A 437 18.75 9.03 -4.09
N THR A 438 18.65 9.02 -5.43
CA THR A 438 19.48 9.84 -6.29
C THR A 438 19.03 11.31 -6.38
N GLY A 439 17.89 11.65 -5.81
CA GLY A 439 17.36 13.02 -5.77
C GLY A 439 16.63 13.45 -7.04
N ASP A 440 16.19 12.52 -7.88
CA ASP A 440 15.39 12.82 -9.08
C ASP A 440 13.93 13.09 -8.78
N ILE A 441 13.43 12.54 -7.68
CA ILE A 441 12.07 12.77 -7.17
C ILE A 441 12.11 13.16 -5.69
N LEU A 442 11.20 14.07 -5.28
CA LEU A 442 11.12 14.52 -3.89
C LEU A 442 10.53 13.46 -2.98
N CYS A 443 9.36 12.93 -3.35
CA CYS A 443 8.61 12.00 -2.52
C CYS A 443 7.86 10.96 -3.37
N PHE A 444 7.62 9.79 -2.77
CA PHE A 444 6.85 8.73 -3.40
C PHE A 444 6.14 7.85 -2.36
N VAL A 445 5.03 7.25 -2.78
CA VAL A 445 4.35 6.23 -1.97
C VAL A 445 5.04 4.88 -2.18
N GLY A 446 5.46 4.27 -1.08
CA GLY A 446 6.17 3.00 -1.12
C GLY A 446 5.89 2.10 0.09
N GLU A 447 6.07 0.80 -0.10
CA GLU A 447 5.93 -0.22 0.94
C GLU A 447 7.09 -0.16 1.95
N SER A 448 6.84 -0.55 3.19
CA SER A 448 7.85 -0.61 4.28
C SER A 448 9.05 -1.49 3.95
N ILE A 449 8.89 -2.46 3.06
CA ILE A 449 9.98 -3.35 2.62
C ILE A 449 11.11 -2.59 1.89
N LEU A 450 10.82 -1.42 1.34
CA LEU A 450 11.80 -0.58 0.64
C LEU A 450 12.76 0.14 1.59
N MET A 451 12.44 0.23 2.89
CA MET A 451 13.25 0.98 3.86
C MET A 451 14.71 0.54 3.86
N GLN A 452 14.96 -0.78 3.90
CA GLN A 452 16.32 -1.31 3.96
C GLN A 452 17.09 -1.08 2.66
N GLU A 453 16.43 -1.20 1.52
CA GLU A 453 17.01 -0.91 0.21
C GLU A 453 17.42 0.57 0.10
N ILE A 454 16.53 1.47 0.55
CA ILE A 454 16.82 2.90 0.55
C ILE A 454 17.96 3.22 1.54
N ALA A 455 17.90 2.69 2.77
CA ALA A 455 18.91 2.92 3.78
C ALA A 455 20.32 2.49 3.32
N GLN A 456 20.42 1.38 2.60
CA GLN A 456 21.68 0.85 2.09
C GLN A 456 22.37 1.81 1.11
N TYR A 457 21.60 2.49 0.25
CA TYR A 457 22.16 3.37 -0.80
C TYR A 457 22.07 4.86 -0.46
N ALA A 458 21.24 5.25 0.50
CA ALA A 458 21.03 6.65 0.85
C ALA A 458 22.33 7.39 1.22
N ASP A 459 23.24 6.73 1.95
CA ASP A 459 24.52 7.30 2.36
C ASP A 459 25.44 7.60 1.17
N GLU A 460 25.48 6.74 0.15
CA GLU A 460 26.29 6.93 -1.05
C GLU A 460 25.88 8.19 -1.81
N TYR A 461 24.59 8.50 -1.82
CA TYR A 461 24.03 9.65 -2.53
C TYR A 461 23.77 10.87 -1.63
N GLY A 462 24.09 10.78 -0.34
CA GLY A 462 23.83 11.86 0.63
C GLY A 462 22.33 12.14 0.83
N CYS A 463 21.48 11.15 0.60
CA CYS A 463 20.03 11.26 0.75
C CYS A 463 19.65 11.13 2.22
N LYS A 464 19.16 12.20 2.82
CA LYS A 464 18.45 12.16 4.11
C LYS A 464 16.98 11.95 3.83
N TRP A 465 16.39 10.91 4.35
CA TRP A 465 15.01 10.54 4.08
C TRP A 465 14.21 10.23 5.34
N ASP A 466 12.91 10.37 5.26
CA ASP A 466 11.99 9.95 6.30
C ASP A 466 10.65 9.57 5.67
N VAL A 467 9.66 9.22 6.47
CA VAL A 467 8.33 8.83 6.02
C VAL A 467 7.24 9.69 6.68
N ALA A 468 6.10 9.79 6.01
CA ALA A 468 4.93 10.53 6.47
C ALA A 468 3.66 9.72 6.16
N PRO A 469 2.51 10.03 6.78
CA PRO A 469 1.22 9.43 6.43
C PRO A 469 0.91 9.59 4.94
N LEU A 470 0.09 8.67 4.41
CA LEU A 470 -0.42 8.78 3.05
C LEU A 470 -1.33 9.99 2.90
N VAL A 471 -1.46 10.45 1.66
CA VAL A 471 -2.37 11.54 1.31
C VAL A 471 -3.80 11.13 1.64
N ARG A 472 -4.56 12.04 2.27
CA ARG A 472 -5.94 11.85 2.69
C ARG A 472 -6.83 12.92 2.06
N TYR A 473 -8.07 12.60 1.73
CA TYR A 473 -9.02 13.63 1.32
C TYR A 473 -9.35 14.55 2.50
N LYS A 474 -9.23 15.86 2.29
CA LYS A 474 -9.69 16.91 3.22
C LYS A 474 -10.17 18.11 2.40
N GLU A 475 -11.31 18.63 2.77
CA GLU A 475 -11.86 19.87 2.24
C GLU A 475 -11.96 20.90 3.35
N TYR A 476 -11.25 22.01 3.22
CA TYR A 476 -11.23 23.07 4.22
C TYR A 476 -12.44 24.00 4.07
N VAL A 477 -12.90 24.57 5.19
CA VAL A 477 -14.00 25.56 5.25
C VAL A 477 -13.70 26.79 4.40
N ASP A 478 -12.47 27.30 4.47
CA ASP A 478 -11.98 28.37 3.61
C ASP A 478 -10.63 27.95 2.98
N PRO A 479 -10.68 27.33 1.82
CA PRO A 479 -9.46 26.92 1.15
C PRO A 479 -8.61 28.10 0.62
N ALA A 480 -9.16 29.31 0.55
CA ALA A 480 -8.42 30.51 0.17
C ALA A 480 -7.59 31.10 1.32
N ASP A 481 -7.93 30.78 2.57
CA ASP A 481 -7.11 31.15 3.74
C ASP A 481 -6.05 30.07 4.02
N PRO A 482 -4.75 30.37 3.85
CA PRO A 482 -3.69 29.40 4.15
C PRO A 482 -3.68 28.92 5.60
N TYR A 483 -4.24 29.68 6.53
CA TYR A 483 -4.28 29.34 7.95
C TYR A 483 -5.54 28.57 8.37
N CYS A 484 -6.56 28.50 7.50
CA CYS A 484 -7.76 27.72 7.79
C CYS A 484 -7.42 26.21 7.79
N ASP A 485 -7.60 25.55 8.92
CA ASP A 485 -7.42 24.11 9.12
C ASP A 485 -8.69 23.40 9.60
N GLU A 486 -9.79 24.14 9.71
CA GLU A 486 -11.13 23.58 9.93
C GLU A 486 -11.64 22.95 8.62
N THR A 487 -12.14 21.71 8.71
CA THR A 487 -12.62 20.94 7.56
C THR A 487 -14.14 20.87 7.50
N VAL A 488 -14.71 20.99 6.30
CA VAL A 488 -16.13 20.68 6.04
C VAL A 488 -16.32 19.19 5.81
N ALA A 489 -15.33 18.52 5.25
CA ALA A 489 -15.30 17.08 5.04
C ALA A 489 -13.87 16.55 5.12
N GLU A 490 -13.71 15.41 5.75
CA GLU A 490 -12.45 14.71 5.85
C GLU A 490 -12.66 13.23 5.59
N GLY A 491 -11.95 12.68 4.61
CA GLY A 491 -12.06 11.27 4.25
C GLY A 491 -11.39 10.35 5.28
N THR A 492 -11.42 9.05 5.02
CA THR A 492 -10.83 8.05 5.90
C THR A 492 -9.32 7.93 5.70
N LEU A 493 -8.60 7.52 6.74
CA LEU A 493 -7.26 6.98 6.58
C LEU A 493 -7.36 5.69 5.77
N SER A 494 -6.60 5.61 4.71
CA SER A 494 -6.62 4.46 3.82
C SER A 494 -5.22 4.18 3.29
N GLY A 495 -4.99 2.97 2.82
CA GLY A 495 -3.74 2.59 2.20
C GLY A 495 -3.70 1.11 1.90
N HIS A 496 -2.75 0.75 1.07
CA HIS A 496 -2.51 -0.62 0.68
C HIS A 496 -1.42 -1.24 1.56
N SER A 497 -1.68 -2.46 2.04
CA SER A 497 -0.64 -3.29 2.63
C SER A 497 -0.63 -4.66 1.96
N ARG A 498 0.55 -5.11 1.57
CA ARG A 498 0.78 -6.43 1.02
C ARG A 498 1.42 -7.32 2.05
N ASN A 499 1.06 -8.62 2.05
CA ASN A 499 1.76 -9.62 2.84
C ASN A 499 2.58 -10.55 1.96
N THR A 500 3.66 -11.07 2.56
CA THR A 500 4.25 -12.35 2.21
C THR A 500 3.95 -13.33 3.33
N ASN A 501 3.35 -14.46 3.00
CA ASN A 501 2.77 -15.39 3.96
C ASN A 501 3.55 -16.70 3.98
N MET A 502 3.73 -17.31 5.14
CA MET A 502 4.35 -18.62 5.30
C MET A 502 3.30 -19.69 5.55
N GLY A 503 3.26 -20.70 4.68
CA GLY A 503 2.36 -21.83 4.79
C GLY A 503 3.08 -23.18 4.79
N VAL A 504 2.45 -24.18 5.39
CA VAL A 504 2.94 -25.55 5.45
C VAL A 504 2.37 -26.34 4.29
N ASN A 505 3.23 -27.03 3.51
CA ASN A 505 2.78 -27.89 2.43
C ASN A 505 1.94 -29.05 3.00
N SER A 506 0.70 -29.20 2.53
CA SER A 506 -0.24 -30.25 2.97
C SER A 506 0.29 -31.68 2.78
N ARG A 507 1.20 -31.87 1.83
CA ARG A 507 1.81 -33.17 1.52
C ARG A 507 3.12 -33.42 2.26
N SER A 508 3.59 -32.47 3.08
CA SER A 508 4.78 -32.68 3.90
C SER A 508 4.55 -33.82 4.89
N LYS A 509 5.53 -34.69 5.02
CA LYS A 509 5.54 -35.75 6.05
C LYS A 509 6.06 -35.24 7.41
N LYS A 510 6.39 -33.96 7.50
CA LYS A 510 7.02 -33.32 8.68
C LYS A 510 6.16 -32.18 9.21
N GLN A 511 4.83 -32.40 9.23
CA GLN A 511 3.84 -31.37 9.57
C GLN A 511 4.14 -30.63 10.88
N GLU A 512 4.46 -31.39 11.97
CA GLU A 512 4.75 -30.78 13.26
C GLU A 512 5.98 -29.87 13.24
N ALA A 513 7.09 -30.35 12.68
CA ALA A 513 8.32 -29.58 12.57
C ALA A 513 8.12 -28.33 11.71
N ALA A 514 7.36 -28.45 10.61
CA ALA A 514 7.03 -27.35 9.72
C ALA A 514 6.12 -26.31 10.39
N LYS A 515 5.06 -26.73 11.10
CA LYS A 515 4.18 -25.83 11.88
C LYS A 515 4.95 -25.08 12.98
N LYS A 516 5.84 -25.77 13.71
CA LYS A 516 6.70 -25.13 14.72
C LYS A 516 7.60 -24.06 14.11
N PHE A 517 8.23 -24.34 12.97
CA PHE A 517 9.05 -23.36 12.28
C PHE A 517 8.24 -22.15 11.79
N VAL A 518 7.07 -22.38 11.19
CA VAL A 518 6.18 -21.29 10.74
C VAL A 518 5.75 -20.42 11.93
N LYS A 519 5.34 -21.04 13.05
CA LYS A 519 4.95 -20.31 14.25
C LYS A 519 6.12 -19.50 14.82
N TRP A 520 7.33 -20.07 14.89
CA TRP A 520 8.52 -19.38 15.39
C TRP A 520 8.94 -18.23 14.49
N ALA A 521 8.99 -18.46 13.16
CA ALA A 521 9.46 -17.47 12.20
C ALA A 521 8.52 -16.26 12.08
N CYS A 522 7.20 -16.50 12.15
CA CYS A 522 6.18 -15.45 12.14
C CYS A 522 5.84 -14.92 13.56
N GLY A 523 6.34 -15.55 14.60
CA GLY A 523 6.19 -15.15 16.01
C GLY A 523 7.25 -14.16 16.47
N LEU A 524 7.19 -13.77 17.75
CA LEU A 524 8.03 -12.71 18.32
C LEU A 524 9.52 -12.90 18.06
N GLU A 525 10.06 -14.11 18.25
CA GLU A 525 11.50 -14.34 18.10
C GLU A 525 11.95 -14.19 16.65
N GLY A 526 11.23 -14.78 15.70
CA GLY A 526 11.55 -14.64 14.27
C GLY A 526 11.42 -13.21 13.79
N GLN A 527 10.38 -12.51 14.23
CA GLN A 527 10.15 -11.11 13.84
C GLN A 527 11.15 -10.14 14.49
N LYS A 528 11.71 -10.44 15.67
CA LYS A 528 12.87 -9.71 16.22
C LYS A 528 14.11 -9.87 15.35
N VAL A 529 14.39 -11.08 14.85
CA VAL A 529 15.49 -11.29 13.90
C VAL A 529 15.29 -10.42 12.66
N LYS A 530 14.08 -10.40 12.11
CA LYS A 530 13.71 -9.60 10.95
C LYS A 530 13.90 -8.09 11.22
N ALA A 531 13.37 -7.57 12.33
CA ALA A 531 13.51 -6.17 12.73
C ALA A 531 14.98 -5.76 12.89
N ASN A 532 15.80 -6.63 13.50
CA ASN A 532 17.24 -6.42 13.63
C ASN A 532 18.01 -6.43 12.30
N CYS A 533 17.37 -6.90 11.22
CA CYS A 533 17.89 -6.79 9.84
C CYS A 533 17.31 -5.57 9.09
N GLY A 534 16.56 -4.70 9.74
CA GLY A 534 16.01 -3.48 9.17
C GLY A 534 14.70 -3.65 8.41
N PHE A 535 14.02 -4.78 8.57
CA PHE A 535 12.71 -5.03 7.94
C PHE A 535 11.58 -4.86 8.96
N PHE A 536 10.53 -4.16 8.54
CA PHE A 536 9.40 -3.87 9.41
C PHE A 536 8.69 -5.16 9.86
N PRO A 537 8.49 -5.38 11.18
CA PRO A 537 7.86 -6.59 11.69
C PRO A 537 6.34 -6.58 11.47
N SER A 538 5.73 -7.77 11.43
CA SER A 538 4.27 -7.91 11.38
C SER A 538 3.59 -7.68 12.75
N GLN A 539 4.40 -7.51 13.82
CA GLN A 539 3.94 -7.20 15.17
C GLN A 539 4.24 -5.73 15.51
N PRO A 540 3.22 -4.90 15.73
CA PRO A 540 3.39 -3.49 16.11
C PRO A 540 4.27 -3.27 17.36
N SER A 541 4.23 -4.18 18.33
CA SER A 541 5.06 -4.10 19.55
C SER A 541 6.56 -4.15 19.30
N LEU A 542 7.00 -4.67 18.14
CA LEU A 542 8.41 -4.78 17.79
C LEU A 542 8.95 -3.61 16.97
N LYS A 543 8.19 -2.54 16.80
CA LYS A 543 8.58 -1.36 16.01
C LYS A 543 9.91 -0.73 16.49
N ASP A 544 10.16 -0.73 17.79
CA ASP A 544 11.37 -0.16 18.40
C ASP A 544 12.60 -1.08 18.28
N GLU A 545 12.43 -2.30 17.80
CA GLU A 545 13.53 -3.26 17.52
C GLU A 545 14.16 -3.05 16.13
N LEU A 546 13.61 -2.15 15.29
CA LEU A 546 14.14 -1.87 13.96
C LEU A 546 15.56 -1.31 14.01
N LYS A 547 16.47 -1.92 13.24
CA LYS A 547 17.86 -1.47 13.09
C LYS A 547 18.19 -1.23 11.63
N PHE A 548 18.56 0.00 11.33
CA PHE A 548 19.00 0.39 9.99
C PHE A 548 20.52 0.25 9.85
N THR A 549 20.96 -0.14 8.65
CA THR A 549 22.38 -0.29 8.32
C THR A 549 23.04 1.03 7.90
N GLY A 550 22.26 2.04 7.50
CA GLY A 550 22.74 3.35 7.07
C GLY A 550 23.14 4.27 8.23
N SER A 551 23.86 5.33 7.92
CA SER A 551 24.27 6.37 8.89
C SER A 551 23.11 7.27 9.31
N TYR A 552 22.06 7.37 8.49
CA TYR A 552 20.86 8.13 8.74
C TYR A 552 19.71 7.19 9.10
N THR A 553 19.11 7.43 10.27
CA THR A 553 17.92 6.71 10.73
C THR A 553 16.70 7.61 10.55
N PRO A 554 15.67 7.18 9.78
CA PRO A 554 14.42 7.92 9.70
C PRO A 554 13.76 7.99 11.08
N ALA A 555 13.21 9.16 11.43
CA ALA A 555 12.66 9.42 12.76
C ALA A 555 11.19 8.99 12.88
N ASN A 556 10.46 8.92 11.76
CA ASN A 556 9.00 8.76 11.74
C ASN A 556 8.50 7.38 11.28
N VAL A 557 9.32 6.32 11.43
CA VAL A 557 8.95 4.95 10.98
C VAL A 557 7.71 4.39 11.68
N ASN A 558 7.30 4.97 12.80
CA ASN A 558 6.05 4.60 13.48
C ASN A 558 4.80 4.76 12.62
N VAL A 559 4.83 5.59 11.58
CA VAL A 559 3.77 5.69 10.57
C VAL A 559 3.41 4.33 9.97
N PHE A 560 4.39 3.43 9.78
CA PHE A 560 4.10 2.07 9.31
C PHE A 560 3.39 1.21 10.36
N ALA A 561 3.69 1.39 11.66
CA ALA A 561 2.98 0.68 12.73
C ALA A 561 1.52 1.16 12.82
N GLU A 562 1.30 2.46 12.74
CA GLU A 562 -0.03 3.06 12.69
C GLU A 562 -0.79 2.59 11.45
N ALA A 563 -0.12 2.49 10.31
CA ALA A 563 -0.70 2.04 9.05
C ALA A 563 -1.18 0.57 9.09
N LEU A 564 -0.58 -0.29 9.88
CA LEU A 564 -1.05 -1.67 10.08
C LEU A 564 -2.45 -1.75 10.70
N GLU A 565 -2.94 -0.71 11.35
CA GLU A 565 -4.25 -0.71 11.98
C GLU A 565 -5.40 -0.54 10.96
N TYR A 566 -5.14 0.16 9.85
CA TYR A 566 -6.18 0.53 8.88
C TYR A 566 -5.89 0.12 7.42
N GLN A 567 -4.64 -0.15 7.05
CA GLN A 567 -4.31 -0.53 5.68
C GLN A 567 -4.74 -1.95 5.36
N ARG A 568 -5.28 -2.15 4.16
CA ARG A 568 -5.84 -3.42 3.69
C ARG A 568 -5.26 -3.84 2.34
N PRO A 569 -5.33 -5.12 1.95
CA PRO A 569 -5.10 -5.50 0.56
C PRO A 569 -6.24 -4.97 -0.31
N GLY A 570 -6.01 -4.84 -1.60
CA GLY A 570 -7.10 -4.67 -2.54
C GLY A 570 -7.98 -5.92 -2.58
N ASP A 571 -9.29 -5.77 -2.81
CA ASP A 571 -10.22 -6.90 -2.82
C ASP A 571 -9.86 -7.96 -3.87
N TRP A 572 -9.21 -7.54 -4.95
CA TRP A 572 -8.66 -8.44 -5.97
C TRP A 572 -7.60 -9.42 -5.44
N TRP A 573 -6.93 -9.12 -4.33
CA TRP A 573 -5.98 -10.03 -3.69
C TRP A 573 -6.66 -11.24 -3.07
N TYR A 574 -7.95 -11.14 -2.78
CA TYR A 574 -8.76 -12.27 -2.29
C TYR A 574 -9.28 -13.18 -3.41
N MET A 575 -9.07 -12.83 -4.67
CA MET A 575 -9.51 -13.63 -5.80
C MET A 575 -8.47 -14.72 -6.14
N PRO A 576 -8.92 -15.89 -6.65
CA PRO A 576 -8.01 -16.99 -7.03
C PRO A 576 -7.03 -16.60 -8.13
N ASN A 577 -7.33 -15.56 -8.89
CA ASN A 577 -6.51 -15.09 -10.00
C ASN A 577 -6.63 -13.57 -10.15
N THR A 578 -5.48 -12.89 -10.18
CA THR A 578 -5.36 -11.43 -10.26
C THR A 578 -5.02 -10.91 -11.66
N LEU A 579 -4.95 -11.78 -12.67
CA LEU A 579 -4.55 -11.38 -14.03
C LEU A 579 -5.44 -10.27 -14.63
N TRP A 580 -6.70 -10.17 -14.21
CA TRP A 580 -7.60 -9.14 -14.67
C TRP A 580 -7.17 -7.74 -14.19
N VAL A 581 -6.71 -7.61 -12.93
CA VAL A 581 -6.23 -6.32 -12.40
C VAL A 581 -4.89 -5.94 -13.01
N GLU A 582 -4.02 -6.91 -13.28
CA GLU A 582 -2.78 -6.67 -14.02
C GLU A 582 -3.08 -6.17 -15.45
N ALA A 583 -4.07 -6.76 -16.12
CA ALA A 583 -4.53 -6.33 -17.44
C ALA A 583 -5.11 -4.91 -17.39
N TRP A 584 -5.93 -4.59 -16.39
CA TRP A 584 -6.45 -3.25 -16.14
C TRP A 584 -5.31 -2.24 -15.94
N CYS A 585 -4.38 -2.51 -15.04
CA CYS A 585 -3.26 -1.62 -14.75
C CYS A 585 -2.36 -1.41 -15.99
N ARG A 586 -2.12 -2.46 -16.76
CA ARG A 586 -1.34 -2.37 -18.00
C ARG A 586 -2.05 -1.50 -19.03
N ASP A 587 -3.34 -1.72 -19.26
CA ASP A 587 -4.13 -0.95 -20.22
C ASP A 587 -4.25 0.52 -19.81
N LEU A 588 -4.45 0.81 -18.51
CA LEU A 588 -4.41 2.15 -17.93
C LEU A 588 -3.07 2.84 -18.21
N ASN A 589 -1.97 2.16 -17.91
CA ASN A 589 -0.62 2.70 -18.10
C ASN A 589 -0.30 2.94 -19.58
N ASP A 590 -0.58 1.96 -20.44
CA ASP A 590 -0.24 2.01 -21.85
C ASP A 590 -1.05 3.05 -22.63
N ASN A 591 -2.26 3.33 -22.23
CA ASN A 591 -3.18 4.22 -22.94
C ASN A 591 -3.31 5.60 -22.29
N VAL A 592 -3.76 5.67 -21.03
CA VAL A 592 -4.12 6.94 -20.40
C VAL A 592 -2.91 7.62 -19.76
N ARG A 593 -2.21 6.94 -18.87
CA ARG A 593 -1.07 7.54 -18.16
C ARG A 593 0.12 7.87 -19.06
N ASN A 594 0.24 7.20 -20.20
CA ASN A 594 1.21 7.54 -21.25
C ASN A 594 0.66 8.53 -22.29
N GLY A 595 -0.54 9.08 -22.09
CA GLY A 595 -1.10 10.15 -22.92
C GLY A 595 -1.55 9.74 -24.34
N LYS A 596 -1.73 8.44 -24.62
CA LYS A 596 -2.17 7.95 -25.93
C LYS A 596 -3.67 8.11 -26.17
N LYS A 597 -4.47 8.05 -25.10
CA LYS A 597 -5.92 8.25 -25.11
C LYS A 597 -6.33 9.17 -23.99
N THR A 598 -7.41 9.91 -24.17
CA THR A 598 -8.08 10.59 -23.06
C THR A 598 -8.79 9.56 -22.17
N PHE A 599 -9.14 9.97 -20.96
CA PHE A 599 -9.91 9.14 -20.03
C PHE A 599 -11.23 8.65 -20.66
N ASP A 600 -12.01 9.55 -21.27
CA ASP A 600 -13.31 9.21 -21.88
C ASP A 600 -13.19 8.24 -23.04
N GLN A 601 -12.16 8.41 -23.89
CA GLN A 601 -11.91 7.50 -25.01
C GLN A 601 -11.56 6.09 -24.57
N TRP A 602 -11.05 5.93 -23.37
CA TRP A 602 -10.55 4.68 -22.83
C TRP A 602 -11.52 3.99 -21.87
N TYR A 603 -12.15 4.75 -20.96
CA TYR A 603 -12.83 4.25 -19.76
C TYR A 603 -13.90 3.19 -20.05
N VAL A 604 -14.87 3.50 -20.95
CA VAL A 604 -16.01 2.60 -21.24
C VAL A 604 -15.55 1.23 -21.73
N ASN A 605 -14.55 1.20 -22.63
CA ASN A 605 -14.04 -0.06 -23.16
C ASN A 605 -13.21 -0.84 -22.13
N ALA A 606 -12.45 -0.13 -21.31
CA ALA A 606 -11.64 -0.73 -20.26
C ALA A 606 -12.50 -1.40 -19.18
N ILE A 607 -13.53 -0.70 -18.70
CA ILE A 607 -14.51 -1.27 -17.74
C ILE A 607 -15.19 -2.51 -18.31
N LYS A 608 -15.66 -2.45 -19.55
CA LYS A 608 -16.30 -3.60 -20.20
C LYS A 608 -15.36 -4.79 -20.33
N ALA A 609 -14.10 -4.57 -20.73
CA ALA A 609 -13.11 -5.63 -20.87
C ALA A 609 -12.78 -6.26 -19.51
N THR A 610 -12.66 -5.45 -18.46
CA THR A 610 -12.39 -5.90 -17.09
C THR A 610 -13.54 -6.75 -16.57
N ASN A 611 -14.79 -6.28 -16.68
CA ASN A 611 -15.96 -7.05 -16.24
C ASN A 611 -16.14 -8.35 -17.04
N THR A 612 -15.88 -8.35 -18.36
CA THR A 612 -15.86 -9.59 -19.16
C THR A 612 -14.80 -10.59 -18.65
N SER A 613 -13.68 -10.09 -18.13
CA SER A 613 -12.67 -10.96 -17.51
C SER A 613 -13.15 -11.50 -16.17
N LEU A 614 -13.85 -10.71 -15.38
CA LEU A 614 -14.43 -11.12 -14.09
C LEU A 614 -15.54 -12.18 -14.26
N GLU A 615 -16.34 -12.12 -15.32
CA GLU A 615 -17.34 -13.15 -15.61
C GLU A 615 -16.75 -14.55 -15.76
N LYS A 616 -15.51 -14.67 -16.24
CA LYS A 616 -14.82 -15.96 -16.42
C LYS A 616 -14.48 -16.64 -15.09
N TYR A 617 -14.38 -15.88 -14.00
CA TYR A 617 -14.10 -16.45 -12.67
C TYR A 617 -15.30 -17.21 -12.10
N LYS A 618 -16.53 -16.83 -12.49
CA LYS A 618 -17.75 -17.54 -12.09
C LYS A 618 -17.77 -18.99 -12.57
N GLU A 619 -17.04 -19.33 -13.64
CA GLU A 619 -16.93 -20.69 -14.20
C GLU A 619 -15.91 -21.57 -13.46
N TYR A 620 -14.92 -20.96 -12.79
CA TYR A 620 -13.90 -21.71 -12.04
C TYR A 620 -14.32 -22.09 -10.61
N GLU A 621 -15.41 -21.53 -10.13
CA GLU A 621 -15.96 -21.75 -8.78
C GLU A 621 -17.08 -22.81 -8.74
N ARG A 622 -17.28 -23.58 -9.85
CA ARG A 622 -18.33 -24.60 -9.94
C ARG A 622 -17.78 -26.03 -9.89
#